data_bd2884f9daa642a330fa1f1327e90111
#
_entry.id   bd2884f9daa642a330fa1f1327e90111
#
_cell.length_a   1.000
_cell.length_b   1.000
_cell.length_c   1.000
_cell.angle_alpha   90.00
_cell.angle_beta   90.00
_cell.angle_gamma   90.00
#
_symmetry.space_group_name_H-M   'P 1'
#
loop_
_entity.id
_entity.type
_entity.pdbx_description
1 polymer ?
#
loop_
_entity_poly.entity_id
_entity_poly.type
_entity_poly.pdbx_seq_one_letter_code
_entity_poly.pdbx_strand_id
1 'polypeptide(L)'
;MGFQSSIIAIGSITLQVALNKMGTNAVATQAIVSKIDQFAMLPMISIGLAMATFGAQNYGAKQYKRINQGLMRALAIAVGWSIVFAIILNLAHFYFTTAFISSSQTAVIEMSSHYYLVNGSFYWLLAILFVTRSTIQGLGNAKIPTLCGFAELFMRAGVAIIGVLLLNYTVIISSNPAAWLGSTSILIPTTIRMIKRFRQNQDLA
;
A
#
# COMPACT_ATOMS: atom_id res chain seq x y z
N MET A 1 17.22 -1.34 3.00
CA MET A 1 15.87 -1.68 3.51
C MET A 1 15.55 -0.94 4.81
N GLY A 2 16.39 -0.97 5.86
CA GLY A 2 16.10 -0.31 7.14
C GLY A 2 15.80 1.20 7.04
N PHE A 3 16.61 1.97 6.29
CA PHE A 3 16.39 3.39 6.10
C PHE A 3 15.02 3.73 5.47
N GLN A 4 14.60 2.97 4.46
CA GLN A 4 13.27 3.11 3.84
C GLN A 4 12.14 2.82 4.84
N SER A 5 12.27 1.76 5.64
CA SER A 5 11.27 1.43 6.67
C SER A 5 11.16 2.53 7.72
N SER A 6 12.28 3.16 8.10
CA SER A 6 12.28 4.29 9.04
C SER A 6 11.53 5.51 8.48
N ILE A 7 11.71 5.83 7.20
CA ILE A 7 10.99 6.93 6.53
C ILE A 7 9.47 6.68 6.54
N ILE A 8 9.06 5.46 6.21
CA ILE A 8 7.64 5.08 6.20
C ILE A 8 7.06 5.13 7.62
N ALA A 9 7.83 4.69 8.63
CA ALA A 9 7.42 4.74 10.04
C ALA A 9 7.17 6.19 10.52
N ILE A 10 8.04 7.14 10.15
CA ILE A 10 7.85 8.56 10.46
C ILE A 10 6.53 9.07 9.87
N GLY A 11 6.22 8.70 8.62
CA GLY A 11 4.94 9.03 8.00
C GLY A 11 3.72 8.47 8.75
N SER A 12 3.84 7.24 9.27
CA SER A 12 2.78 6.62 10.08
C SER A 12 2.60 7.31 11.44
N ILE A 13 3.69 7.74 12.07
CA ILE A 13 3.64 8.53 13.31
C ILE A 13 2.91 9.87 13.08
N THR A 14 3.17 10.54 11.95
CA THR A 14 2.48 11.79 11.62
C THR A 14 0.97 11.59 11.51
N LEU A 15 0.53 10.50 10.85
CA LEU A 15 -0.89 10.13 10.81
C LEU A 15 -1.46 9.86 12.20
N GLN A 16 -0.73 9.13 13.05
CA GLN A 16 -1.17 8.84 14.42
C GLN A 16 -1.34 10.10 15.25
N VAL A 17 -0.40 11.05 15.14
CA VAL A 17 -0.51 12.37 15.81
C VAL A 17 -1.74 13.15 15.31
N ALA A 18 -2.03 13.09 14.02
CA ALA A 18 -3.20 13.71 13.44
C ALA A 18 -4.51 13.12 14.00
N LEU A 19 -4.59 11.79 14.11
CA LEU A 19 -5.75 11.09 14.65
C LEU A 19 -5.95 11.32 16.15
N ASN A 20 -4.86 11.47 16.92
CA ASN A 20 -4.93 11.78 18.35
C ASN A 20 -5.65 13.13 18.59
N LYS A 21 -5.52 14.10 17.68
CA LYS A 21 -6.24 15.38 17.77
C LYS A 21 -7.73 15.26 17.46
N MET A 22 -8.17 14.19 16.79
CA MET A 22 -9.59 13.92 16.50
C MET A 22 -10.33 13.23 17.66
N GLY A 23 -9.62 12.88 18.73
CA GLY A 23 -10.22 12.29 19.93
C GLY A 23 -10.15 10.76 20.00
N THR A 24 -10.69 10.23 21.11
CA THR A 24 -10.53 8.81 21.47
C THR A 24 -11.17 7.84 20.47
N ASN A 25 -12.31 8.22 19.87
CA ASN A 25 -12.98 7.37 18.89
C ASN A 25 -12.14 7.21 17.61
N ALA A 26 -11.44 8.24 17.15
CA ALA A 26 -10.55 8.16 16.01
C ALA A 26 -9.34 7.24 16.28
N VAL A 27 -8.78 7.32 17.48
CA VAL A 27 -7.67 6.45 17.92
C VAL A 27 -8.12 4.99 18.03
N ALA A 28 -9.29 4.75 18.63
CA ALA A 28 -9.86 3.40 18.73
C ALA A 28 -10.16 2.83 17.34
N THR A 29 -10.75 3.62 16.45
CA THR A 29 -10.97 3.25 15.04
C THR A 29 -9.66 2.86 14.38
N GLN A 30 -8.61 3.68 14.48
CA GLN A 30 -7.32 3.41 13.84
C GLN A 30 -6.69 2.11 14.35
N ALA A 31 -6.81 1.81 15.64
CA ALA A 31 -6.31 0.56 16.19
C ALA A 31 -6.99 -0.67 15.59
N ILE A 32 -8.30 -0.60 15.36
CA ILE A 32 -9.09 -1.68 14.74
C ILE A 32 -8.76 -1.81 13.25
N VAL A 33 -8.89 -0.72 12.50
CA VAL A 33 -8.70 -0.75 11.05
C VAL A 33 -7.28 -1.15 10.65
N SER A 34 -6.26 -0.77 11.46
CA SER A 34 -4.87 -1.19 11.21
C SER A 34 -4.66 -2.70 11.33
N LYS A 35 -5.40 -3.39 12.20
CA LYS A 35 -5.37 -4.86 12.29
C LYS A 35 -6.01 -5.50 11.07
N ILE A 36 -7.10 -4.93 10.60
CA ILE A 36 -7.82 -5.43 9.41
C ILE A 36 -7.00 -5.16 8.15
N ASP A 37 -6.36 -3.99 8.04
CA ASP A 37 -5.44 -3.67 6.95
C ASP A 37 -4.30 -4.69 6.82
N GLN A 38 -3.80 -5.24 7.94
CA GLN A 38 -2.78 -6.28 7.91
C GLN A 38 -3.24 -7.53 7.15
N PHE A 39 -4.51 -7.96 7.32
CA PHE A 39 -5.06 -9.08 6.56
C PHE A 39 -5.12 -8.78 5.06
N ALA A 40 -5.45 -7.55 4.68
CA ALA A 40 -5.41 -7.12 3.28
C ALA A 40 -3.99 -7.16 2.72
N MET A 41 -3.02 -6.66 3.48
CA MET A 41 -1.65 -6.43 3.04
C MET A 41 -0.77 -7.70 3.00
N LEU A 42 -0.98 -8.67 3.92
CA LEU A 42 -0.13 -9.86 4.02
C LEU A 42 0.03 -10.63 2.71
N PRO A 43 -1.04 -10.95 1.94
CA PRO A 43 -0.88 -11.63 0.66
C PRO A 43 -0.14 -10.76 -0.38
N MET A 44 -0.39 -9.45 -0.40
CA MET A 44 0.28 -8.53 -1.32
C MET A 44 1.79 -8.45 -1.04
N ILE A 45 2.18 -8.38 0.24
CA ILE A 45 3.58 -8.39 0.69
C ILE A 45 4.24 -9.73 0.31
N SER A 46 3.56 -10.86 0.57
CA SER A 46 4.07 -12.19 0.26
C SER A 46 4.31 -12.38 -1.24
N ILE A 47 3.37 -11.94 -2.08
CA ILE A 47 3.52 -11.95 -3.54
C ILE A 47 4.68 -11.04 -3.96
N GLY A 48 4.82 -9.87 -3.33
CA GLY A 48 5.94 -8.96 -3.57
C GLY A 48 7.28 -9.60 -3.25
N LEU A 49 7.43 -10.25 -2.10
CA LEU A 49 8.65 -10.96 -1.69
C LEU A 49 8.99 -12.12 -2.64
N ALA A 50 7.97 -12.89 -3.04
CA ALA A 50 8.14 -13.94 -4.04
C ALA A 50 8.65 -13.36 -5.36
N MET A 51 8.10 -12.22 -5.80
CA MET A 51 8.55 -11.53 -7.01
C MET A 51 9.96 -10.96 -6.90
N ALA A 52 10.39 -10.50 -5.73
CA ALA A 52 11.76 -10.04 -5.51
C ALA A 52 12.76 -11.19 -5.74
N THR A 53 12.50 -12.36 -5.14
CA THR A 53 13.34 -13.55 -5.29
C THR A 53 13.31 -14.10 -6.73
N PHE A 54 12.10 -14.25 -7.27
CA PHE A 54 11.91 -14.73 -8.65
C PHE A 54 12.58 -13.80 -9.67
N GLY A 55 12.42 -12.49 -9.48
CA GLY A 55 13.05 -11.46 -10.33
C GLY A 55 14.57 -11.55 -10.28
N ALA A 56 15.16 -11.61 -9.09
CA ALA A 56 16.61 -11.71 -8.90
C ALA A 56 17.22 -12.94 -9.59
N GLN A 57 16.61 -14.13 -9.39
CA GLN A 57 17.08 -15.39 -9.98
C GLN A 57 17.01 -15.36 -11.52
N ASN A 58 15.87 -14.92 -12.07
CA ASN A 58 15.70 -14.87 -13.53
C ASN A 58 16.53 -13.76 -14.17
N TYR A 59 16.83 -12.67 -13.45
CA TYR A 59 17.72 -11.61 -13.92
C TYR A 59 19.15 -12.10 -14.04
N GLY A 60 19.66 -12.84 -13.03
CA GLY A 60 20.98 -13.47 -13.08
C GLY A 60 21.10 -14.50 -14.21
N ALA A 61 20.01 -15.23 -14.50
CA ALA A 61 19.93 -16.17 -15.62
C ALA A 61 19.62 -15.52 -16.98
N LYS A 62 19.53 -14.18 -17.07
CA LYS A 62 19.15 -13.39 -18.26
C LYS A 62 17.79 -13.77 -18.86
N GLN A 63 16.90 -14.36 -18.06
CA GLN A 63 15.55 -14.79 -18.45
C GLN A 63 14.52 -13.66 -18.34
N TYR A 64 14.73 -12.58 -19.07
CA TYR A 64 13.92 -11.34 -18.98
C TYR A 64 12.44 -11.55 -19.31
N LYS A 65 12.12 -12.44 -20.25
CA LYS A 65 10.73 -12.78 -20.61
C LYS A 65 9.99 -13.39 -19.43
N ARG A 66 10.66 -14.24 -18.65
CA ARG A 66 10.07 -14.84 -17.45
C ARG A 66 9.78 -13.80 -16.38
N ILE A 67 10.68 -12.81 -16.20
CA ILE A 67 10.45 -11.72 -15.23
C ILE A 67 9.20 -10.94 -15.61
N ASN A 68 9.06 -10.55 -16.89
CA ASN A 68 7.88 -9.81 -17.36
C ASN A 68 6.58 -10.60 -17.19
N GLN A 69 6.58 -11.89 -17.54
CA GLN A 69 5.41 -12.76 -17.38
C GLN A 69 5.05 -12.96 -15.89
N GLY A 70 6.07 -13.21 -15.05
CA GLY A 70 5.90 -13.37 -13.62
C GLY A 70 5.33 -12.12 -12.97
N LEU A 71 5.87 -10.95 -13.31
CA LEU A 71 5.38 -9.66 -12.82
C LEU A 71 3.91 -9.41 -13.17
N MET A 72 3.52 -9.65 -14.43
CA MET A 72 2.11 -9.46 -14.85
C MET A 72 1.15 -10.41 -14.13
N ARG A 73 1.56 -11.68 -13.93
CA ARG A 73 0.77 -12.66 -13.18
C ARG A 73 0.67 -12.29 -11.70
N ALA A 74 1.78 -11.88 -11.08
CA ALA A 74 1.81 -11.42 -9.69
C ALA A 74 0.93 -10.19 -9.47
N LEU A 75 0.97 -9.22 -10.39
CA LEU A 75 0.08 -8.05 -10.36
C LEU A 75 -1.39 -8.46 -10.48
N ALA A 76 -1.73 -9.35 -11.40
CA ALA A 76 -3.11 -9.81 -11.57
C ALA A 76 -3.64 -10.50 -10.30
N ILE A 77 -2.84 -11.36 -9.66
CA ILE A 77 -3.22 -12.05 -8.42
C ILE A 77 -3.34 -11.04 -7.26
N ALA A 78 -2.37 -10.14 -7.08
CA ALA A 78 -2.37 -9.19 -5.97
C ALA A 78 -3.50 -8.16 -6.10
N VAL A 79 -3.75 -7.65 -7.31
CA VAL A 79 -4.86 -6.72 -7.58
C VAL A 79 -6.20 -7.45 -7.46
N GLY A 80 -6.33 -8.66 -7.99
CA GLY A 80 -7.53 -9.47 -7.83
C GLY A 80 -7.87 -9.70 -6.35
N TRP A 81 -6.87 -10.11 -5.54
CA TRP A 81 -7.02 -10.22 -4.09
C TRP A 81 -7.49 -8.91 -3.45
N SER A 82 -6.84 -7.80 -3.79
CA SER A 82 -7.15 -6.50 -3.20
C SER A 82 -8.57 -6.04 -3.48
N ILE A 83 -9.07 -6.26 -4.70
CA ILE A 83 -10.45 -5.93 -5.08
C ILE A 83 -11.45 -6.81 -4.33
N VAL A 84 -11.22 -8.13 -4.32
CA VAL A 84 -12.11 -9.08 -3.62
C VAL A 84 -12.15 -8.75 -2.12
N PHE A 85 -10.99 -8.52 -1.50
CA PHE A 85 -10.93 -8.18 -0.08
C PHE A 85 -11.62 -6.82 0.21
N ALA A 86 -11.42 -5.81 -0.63
CA ALA A 86 -12.09 -4.52 -0.48
C ALA A 86 -13.62 -4.64 -0.57
N ILE A 87 -14.13 -5.44 -1.49
CA ILE A 87 -15.57 -5.70 -1.61
C ILE A 87 -16.10 -6.40 -0.34
N ILE A 88 -15.46 -7.49 0.09
CA ILE A 88 -15.85 -8.22 1.29
C ILE A 88 -15.81 -7.31 2.52
N LEU A 89 -14.76 -6.52 2.67
CA LEU A 89 -14.58 -5.62 3.78
C LEU A 89 -15.68 -4.55 3.84
N ASN A 90 -16.04 -3.94 2.71
CA ASN A 90 -17.09 -2.94 2.66
C ASN A 90 -18.48 -3.52 2.88
N LEU A 91 -18.76 -4.71 2.39
CA LEU A 91 -20.05 -5.39 2.60
C LEU A 91 -20.22 -5.91 4.04
N ALA A 92 -19.12 -6.35 4.66
CA ALA A 92 -19.11 -6.97 5.98
C ALA A 92 -18.45 -6.11 7.07
N HIS A 93 -18.29 -4.79 6.83
CA HIS A 93 -17.58 -3.86 7.73
C HIS A 93 -18.05 -3.93 9.18
N PHE A 94 -19.35 -4.09 9.39
CA PHE A 94 -19.94 -4.22 10.72
C PHE A 94 -19.36 -5.41 11.49
N TYR A 95 -19.32 -6.59 10.88
CA TYR A 95 -18.78 -7.81 11.50
C TYR A 95 -17.28 -7.72 11.77
N PHE A 96 -16.53 -7.16 10.84
CA PHE A 96 -15.10 -6.95 11.02
C PHE A 96 -14.80 -6.00 12.19
N THR A 97 -15.57 -4.92 12.33
CA THR A 97 -15.36 -3.94 13.40
C THR A 97 -15.82 -4.49 14.74
N THR A 98 -17.00 -5.11 14.80
CA THR A 98 -17.59 -5.66 16.05
C THR A 98 -16.84 -6.89 16.58
N ALA A 99 -15.98 -7.51 15.78
CA ALA A 99 -15.05 -8.54 16.28
C ALA A 99 -14.02 -7.99 17.28
N PHE A 100 -13.78 -6.67 17.31
CA PHE A 100 -12.80 -6.02 18.17
C PHE A 100 -13.42 -5.06 19.19
N ILE A 101 -14.69 -4.67 19.01
CA ILE A 101 -15.35 -3.69 19.85
C ILE A 101 -16.83 -4.03 20.04
N SER A 102 -17.43 -3.55 21.13
CA SER A 102 -18.87 -3.74 21.36
C SER A 102 -19.71 -3.04 20.30
N SER A 103 -20.79 -3.68 19.89
CA SER A 103 -21.77 -3.11 18.95
C SER A 103 -22.46 -1.83 19.44
N SER A 104 -22.36 -1.51 20.73
CA SER A 104 -22.86 -0.28 21.30
C SER A 104 -22.02 0.98 20.94
N GLN A 105 -20.77 0.78 20.46
CA GLN A 105 -19.89 1.89 20.09
C GLN A 105 -20.11 2.34 18.64
N THR A 106 -21.28 2.88 18.35
CA THR A 106 -21.75 3.26 17.02
C THR A 106 -20.83 4.25 16.31
N ALA A 107 -20.26 5.21 17.05
CA ALA A 107 -19.34 6.20 16.47
C ALA A 107 -18.06 5.55 15.90
N VAL A 108 -17.49 4.55 16.59
CA VAL A 108 -16.30 3.83 16.09
C VAL A 108 -16.66 2.97 14.88
N ILE A 109 -17.83 2.34 14.89
CA ILE A 109 -18.30 1.52 13.76
C ILE A 109 -18.51 2.39 12.52
N GLU A 110 -19.11 3.55 12.65
CA GLU A 110 -19.33 4.49 11.55
C GLU A 110 -18.00 5.02 10.99
N MET A 111 -17.09 5.44 11.87
CA MET A 111 -15.74 5.88 11.46
C MET A 111 -14.96 4.76 10.77
N SER A 112 -15.07 3.51 11.24
CA SER A 112 -14.43 2.35 10.61
C SER A 112 -15.00 2.08 9.22
N SER A 113 -16.33 2.12 9.07
CA SER A 113 -17.01 1.96 7.78
C SER A 113 -16.52 3.00 6.77
N HIS A 114 -16.43 4.26 7.21
CA HIS A 114 -15.93 5.34 6.38
C HIS A 114 -14.46 5.14 5.98
N TYR A 115 -13.63 4.66 6.91
CA TYR A 115 -12.24 4.30 6.62
C TYR A 115 -12.14 3.21 5.56
N TYR A 116 -12.92 2.12 5.68
CA TYR A 116 -12.89 1.01 4.74
C TYR A 116 -13.34 1.43 3.35
N LEU A 117 -14.34 2.32 3.26
CA LEU A 117 -14.77 2.86 1.98
C LEU A 117 -13.65 3.66 1.32
N VAL A 118 -13.03 4.60 2.05
CA VAL A 118 -11.97 5.45 1.51
C VAL A 118 -10.71 4.65 1.20
N ASN A 119 -10.16 3.92 2.17
CA ASN A 119 -8.88 3.21 1.99
C ASN A 119 -9.04 1.93 1.16
N GLY A 120 -10.12 1.17 1.37
CA GLY A 120 -10.42 -0.04 0.62
C GLY A 120 -10.55 0.19 -0.87
N SER A 121 -11.14 1.33 -1.28
CA SER A 121 -11.24 1.71 -2.69
C SER A 121 -9.88 1.88 -3.39
N PHE A 122 -8.79 2.03 -2.63
CA PHE A 122 -7.43 2.20 -3.13
C PHE A 122 -6.51 0.99 -2.88
N TYR A 123 -7.00 -0.12 -2.34
CA TYR A 123 -6.15 -1.30 -2.09
C TYR A 123 -5.53 -1.89 -3.36
N TRP A 124 -6.18 -1.76 -4.51
CA TRP A 124 -5.59 -2.16 -5.80
C TRP A 124 -4.30 -1.39 -6.11
N LEU A 125 -4.25 -0.12 -5.75
CA LEU A 125 -3.07 0.72 -5.90
C LEU A 125 -1.95 0.27 -4.95
N LEU A 126 -2.32 -0.09 -3.71
CA LEU A 126 -1.42 -0.65 -2.72
C LEU A 126 -0.83 -2.00 -3.16
N ALA A 127 -1.63 -2.84 -3.81
CA ALA A 127 -1.16 -4.10 -4.40
C ALA A 127 -0.10 -3.87 -5.49
N ILE A 128 -0.35 -2.92 -6.41
CA ILE A 128 0.62 -2.51 -7.43
C ILE A 128 1.91 -2.02 -6.77
N LEU A 129 1.80 -1.19 -5.74
CA LEU A 129 2.91 -0.64 -5.00
C LEU A 129 3.80 -1.74 -4.40
N PHE A 130 3.22 -2.71 -3.67
CA PHE A 130 4.00 -3.78 -3.04
C PHE A 130 4.71 -4.66 -4.06
N VAL A 131 4.00 -5.10 -5.09
CA VAL A 131 4.56 -6.01 -6.11
C VAL A 131 5.65 -5.33 -6.93
N THR A 132 5.42 -4.11 -7.43
CA THR A 132 6.40 -3.41 -8.27
C THR A 132 7.62 -2.96 -7.48
N ARG A 133 7.42 -2.44 -6.26
CA ARG A 133 8.51 -2.04 -5.37
C ARG A 133 9.44 -3.21 -5.05
N SER A 134 8.87 -4.34 -4.63
CA SER A 134 9.64 -5.53 -4.28
C SER A 134 10.36 -6.11 -5.49
N THR A 135 9.73 -6.11 -6.67
CA THR A 135 10.37 -6.55 -7.92
C THR A 135 11.58 -5.68 -8.25
N ILE A 136 11.44 -4.35 -8.25
CA ILE A 136 12.53 -3.40 -8.51
C ILE A 136 13.67 -3.59 -7.51
N GLN A 137 13.33 -3.81 -6.24
CA GLN A 137 14.27 -4.07 -5.16
C GLN A 137 15.04 -5.38 -5.36
N GLY A 138 14.34 -6.45 -5.76
CA GLY A 138 14.93 -7.75 -6.07
C GLY A 138 15.90 -7.70 -7.27
N LEU A 139 15.68 -6.78 -8.20
CA LEU A 139 16.58 -6.53 -9.33
C LEU A 139 17.82 -5.68 -8.96
N GLY A 140 18.05 -5.44 -7.67
CA GLY A 140 19.21 -4.71 -7.15
C GLY A 140 19.07 -3.19 -7.15
N ASN A 141 17.92 -2.63 -7.52
CA ASN A 141 17.72 -1.18 -7.50
C ASN A 141 17.11 -0.76 -6.16
N ALA A 142 17.94 -0.24 -5.26
CA ALA A 142 17.50 0.29 -3.96
C ALA A 142 17.10 1.78 -4.02
N LYS A 143 17.55 2.54 -5.03
CA LYS A 143 17.32 3.99 -5.13
C LYS A 143 15.84 4.31 -5.33
N ILE A 144 15.19 3.62 -6.26
CA ILE A 144 13.77 3.88 -6.58
C ILE A 144 12.84 3.57 -5.38
N PRO A 145 12.92 2.41 -4.71
CA PRO A 145 12.15 2.15 -3.50
C PRO A 145 12.37 3.19 -2.38
N THR A 146 13.60 3.70 -2.23
CA THR A 146 13.89 4.75 -1.25
C THR A 146 13.21 6.06 -1.63
N LEU A 147 13.29 6.47 -2.91
CA LEU A 147 12.59 7.67 -3.41
C LEU A 147 11.07 7.56 -3.22
N CYS A 148 10.50 6.37 -3.45
CA CYS A 148 9.10 6.10 -3.18
C CYS A 148 8.75 6.27 -1.70
N GLY A 149 9.64 5.86 -0.78
CA GLY A 149 9.45 6.08 0.66
C GLY A 149 9.36 7.56 1.02
N PHE A 150 10.21 8.41 0.43
CA PHE A 150 10.11 9.86 0.59
C PHE A 150 8.80 10.42 0.04
N ALA A 151 8.39 9.99 -1.16
CA ALA A 151 7.12 10.42 -1.74
C ALA A 151 5.93 10.05 -0.84
N GLU A 152 5.93 8.82 -0.27
CA GLU A 152 4.92 8.40 0.70
C GLU A 152 4.93 9.28 1.95
N LEU A 153 6.10 9.57 2.50
CA LEU A 153 6.23 10.41 3.69
C LEU A 153 5.64 11.79 3.45
N PHE A 154 6.07 12.47 2.38
CA PHE A 154 5.62 13.84 2.10
C PHE A 154 4.11 13.91 1.80
N MET A 155 3.61 12.98 0.99
CA MET A 155 2.19 12.94 0.66
C MET A 155 1.33 12.63 1.91
N ARG A 156 1.75 11.64 2.72
CA ARG A 156 1.03 11.28 3.95
C ARG A 156 1.04 12.42 4.96
N ALA A 157 2.22 12.98 5.25
CA ALA A 157 2.37 14.08 6.21
C ALA A 157 1.60 15.33 5.74
N GLY A 158 1.73 15.70 4.47
CA GLY A 158 1.05 16.86 3.90
C GLY A 158 -0.46 16.76 4.01
N VAL A 159 -1.04 15.64 3.56
CA VAL A 159 -2.50 15.43 3.62
C VAL A 159 -2.99 15.29 5.07
N ALA A 160 -2.24 14.62 5.95
CA ALA A 160 -2.61 14.50 7.37
C ALA A 160 -2.61 15.86 8.06
N ILE A 161 -1.62 16.73 7.79
CA ILE A 161 -1.56 18.10 8.34
C ILE A 161 -2.75 18.93 7.85
N ILE A 162 -3.06 18.89 6.55
CA ILE A 162 -4.24 19.58 5.99
C ILE A 162 -5.51 19.07 6.68
N GLY A 163 -5.66 17.78 6.87
CA GLY A 163 -6.80 17.17 7.54
C GLY A 163 -6.96 17.66 8.99
N VAL A 164 -5.84 17.84 9.70
CA VAL A 164 -5.86 18.41 11.06
C VAL A 164 -6.30 19.88 11.05
N LEU A 165 -5.77 20.67 10.12
CA LEU A 165 -6.14 22.11 10.00
C LEU A 165 -7.62 22.29 9.67
N LEU A 166 -8.18 21.37 8.87
CA LEU A 166 -9.59 21.37 8.50
C LEU A 166 -10.50 20.67 9.53
N LEU A 167 -9.92 20.05 10.57
CA LEU A 167 -10.63 19.19 11.53
C LEU A 167 -11.51 18.13 10.82
N ASN A 168 -11.01 17.58 9.72
CA ASN A 168 -11.76 16.67 8.87
C ASN A 168 -11.16 15.26 8.86
N TYR A 169 -11.88 14.30 9.47
CA TYR A 169 -11.47 12.91 9.57
C TYR A 169 -11.24 12.28 8.18
N THR A 170 -12.10 12.54 7.20
CA THR A 170 -11.98 12.00 5.84
C THR A 170 -10.67 12.40 5.19
N VAL A 171 -10.26 13.66 5.34
CA VAL A 171 -8.98 14.15 4.79
C VAL A 171 -7.82 13.46 5.49
N ILE A 172 -7.89 13.27 6.82
CA ILE A 172 -6.82 12.59 7.56
C ILE A 172 -6.63 11.14 7.05
N ILE A 173 -7.71 10.36 6.94
CA ILE A 173 -7.61 8.97 6.49
C ILE A 173 -7.24 8.84 5.00
N SER A 174 -7.51 9.85 4.19
CA SER A 174 -7.11 9.92 2.78
C SER A 174 -5.59 10.10 2.60
N SER A 175 -4.85 10.37 3.70
CA SER A 175 -3.38 10.47 3.68
C SER A 175 -2.71 9.15 3.26
N ASN A 176 -3.30 7.99 3.55
CA ASN A 176 -2.81 6.70 3.09
C ASN A 176 -2.95 6.54 1.57
N PRO A 177 -4.15 6.66 0.97
CA PRO A 177 -4.30 6.66 -0.49
C PRO A 177 -3.40 7.68 -1.20
N ALA A 178 -3.27 8.90 -0.64
CA ALA A 178 -2.37 9.91 -1.18
C ALA A 178 -0.90 9.45 -1.20
N ALA A 179 -0.43 8.83 -0.12
CA ALA A 179 0.91 8.26 -0.05
C ALA A 179 1.11 7.16 -1.10
N TRP A 180 0.13 6.27 -1.29
CA TRP A 180 0.19 5.21 -2.29
C TRP A 180 0.20 5.77 -3.71
N LEU A 181 -0.58 6.82 -3.99
CA LEU A 181 -0.54 7.56 -5.25
C LEU A 181 0.84 8.18 -5.50
N GLY A 182 1.42 8.83 -4.51
CA GLY A 182 2.77 9.41 -4.60
C GLY A 182 3.83 8.36 -4.95
N SER A 183 3.78 7.20 -4.31
CA SER A 183 4.71 6.11 -4.57
C SER A 183 4.50 5.47 -5.95
N THR A 184 3.26 5.17 -6.32
CA THR A 184 2.95 4.50 -7.59
C THR A 184 3.19 5.39 -8.80
N SER A 185 3.10 6.73 -8.65
CA SER A 185 3.47 7.68 -9.70
C SER A 185 4.96 7.56 -10.12
N ILE A 186 5.83 7.10 -9.23
CA ILE A 186 7.24 6.82 -9.50
C ILE A 186 7.42 5.36 -9.97
N LEU A 187 6.75 4.42 -9.31
CA LEU A 187 6.91 2.98 -9.56
C LEU A 187 6.39 2.56 -10.94
N ILE A 188 5.22 3.05 -11.35
CA ILE A 188 4.59 2.64 -12.62
C ILE A 188 5.47 3.03 -13.83
N PRO A 189 5.90 4.28 -14.02
CA PRO A 189 6.78 4.64 -15.13
C PRO A 189 8.10 3.88 -15.09
N THR A 190 8.66 3.66 -13.89
CA THR A 190 9.91 2.91 -13.73
C THR A 190 9.74 1.46 -14.17
N THR A 191 8.65 0.82 -13.75
CA THR A 191 8.31 -0.56 -14.13
C THR A 191 8.10 -0.68 -15.65
N ILE A 192 7.40 0.27 -16.26
CA ILE A 192 7.17 0.28 -17.72
C ILE A 192 8.50 0.41 -18.47
N ARG A 193 9.40 1.30 -18.03
CA ARG A 193 10.75 1.45 -18.63
C ARG A 193 11.56 0.17 -18.49
N MET A 194 11.50 -0.47 -17.33
CA MET A 194 12.17 -1.74 -17.06
C MET A 194 11.66 -2.85 -18.00
N ILE A 195 10.34 -2.99 -18.15
CA ILE A 195 9.73 -3.98 -19.05
C ILE A 195 10.17 -3.75 -20.50
N LYS A 196 10.15 -2.49 -20.97
CA LYS A 196 10.59 -2.14 -22.31
C LYS A 196 12.05 -2.50 -22.55
N ARG A 197 12.94 -2.18 -21.59
CA ARG A 197 14.36 -2.53 -21.65
C ARG A 197 14.59 -4.05 -21.69
N PHE A 198 13.81 -4.80 -20.94
CA PHE A 198 13.91 -6.27 -20.95
C PHE A 198 13.45 -6.87 -22.28
N ARG A 199 12.45 -6.29 -22.93
CA ARG A 199 12.05 -6.72 -24.28
C ARG A 199 13.17 -6.46 -25.30
N GLN A 200 13.77 -5.28 -25.30
CA GLN A 200 14.88 -4.94 -26.20
C GLN A 200 16.09 -5.88 -25.99
N ASN A 201 16.42 -6.23 -24.76
CA ASN A 201 17.53 -7.16 -24.48
C ASN A 201 17.24 -8.60 -24.91
N GLN A 202 15.97 -8.97 -25.11
CA GLN A 202 15.58 -10.27 -25.65
C GLN A 202 15.76 -10.35 -27.16
N ASP A 203 15.51 -9.25 -27.85
CA ASP A 203 15.61 -9.19 -29.33
C ASP A 203 17.08 -9.16 -29.79
N LEU A 204 18.02 -8.94 -28.84
CA LEU A 204 19.48 -8.88 -29.10
C LEU A 204 20.23 -10.14 -28.64
N ALA A 205 19.55 -11.11 -28.02
CA ALA A 205 20.14 -12.36 -27.50
C ALA A 205 19.65 -13.58 -28.28
#